data_b6eda5740d4ea1aeba0ce793eac95e48
#
_entry.id   b6eda5740d4ea1aeba0ce793eac95e48
#
_cell.length_a   1.000
_cell.length_b   1.000
_cell.length_c   1.000
_cell.angle_alpha   90.00
_cell.angle_beta   90.00
_cell.angle_gamma   90.00
#
_symmetry.space_group_name_H-M   'P 1'
#
loop_
_entity.id
_entity.type
_entity.pdbx_description
1 polymer ?
#
loop_
_entity_poly.entity_id
_entity_poly.type
_entity_poly.pdbx_seq_one_letter_code
_entity_poly.pdbx_strand_id
1 'polypeptide(L)'
;WNTALPDSAAVDALQQAGYSPLTARVLAGRGCGTPQQAQELLCADAPLFDPFLLREMDRAVQTVRQALQLGQRIAVFGDYDVDGITATCLLTDFLRGMGADCVVHIPGRLEEGYGLNAGAIRQLRAQGVRLIITVDCGITALEEAELCRELGVTLVVTDHHECKEQLPQCAAVVDPHRPDRTYPHTMLSGVGIAFKLAAALSGDQDGVARRYCDLICLGTIADVMTLQGENRRLVVMGLEALRQPQRLGLRALIHACGCDEQEITAGTIGYILAPRVNAAGRMEQAELAVRLFLTQDPQEADRLAETLCRLNRERQTIESEIYSEAVSCLHGAPDGAIVLAGEHWHQGVVGIVASRLSEEFCRPTFLICLDGERGKASSRSYGGFNLFASLTELSGLLEGYGGHELAAGFTIARKNIDAFRAAMCRCAAAYAASAPVEATLQVDCEIAASLLTEENVRGL
;
A
#
# COMPACT_ATOMS: atom_id res chain seq x y z
N TRP A 1 -12.95 10.28 25.32
CA TRP A 1 -11.60 9.74 25.49
C TRP A 1 -11.69 8.32 26.00
N ASN A 2 -11.04 7.41 25.33
CA ASN A 2 -10.95 6.01 25.73
C ASN A 2 -9.53 5.77 26.24
N THR A 3 -9.36 5.83 27.55
CA THR A 3 -8.04 5.69 28.18
C THR A 3 -7.79 4.21 28.46
N ALA A 4 -6.68 3.70 27.98
CA ALA A 4 -6.21 2.36 28.37
C ALA A 4 -5.90 2.35 29.88
N LEU A 5 -6.31 1.27 30.54
CA LEU A 5 -5.97 1.00 31.94
C LEU A 5 -4.83 -0.04 31.95
N PRO A 6 -3.56 0.40 31.99
CA PRO A 6 -2.43 -0.53 31.98
C PRO A 6 -2.49 -1.45 33.19
N ASP A 7 -2.25 -2.74 32.98
CA ASP A 7 -2.10 -3.68 34.07
C ASP A 7 -0.91 -3.28 34.96
N SER A 8 -1.17 -3.11 36.25
CA SER A 8 -0.13 -2.70 37.20
C SER A 8 1.02 -3.70 37.30
N ALA A 9 0.74 -5.00 37.19
CA ALA A 9 1.78 -6.03 37.20
C ALA A 9 2.69 -5.96 35.96
N ALA A 10 2.12 -5.64 34.79
CA ALA A 10 2.88 -5.40 33.56
C ALA A 10 3.75 -4.15 33.69
N VAL A 11 3.22 -3.05 34.23
CA VAL A 11 3.98 -1.81 34.48
C VAL A 11 5.16 -2.08 35.42
N ASP A 12 4.91 -2.77 36.54
CA ASP A 12 5.97 -3.09 37.50
C ASP A 12 7.06 -3.98 36.89
N ALA A 13 6.68 -5.01 36.10
CA ALA A 13 7.63 -5.90 35.42
C ALA A 13 8.49 -5.12 34.41
N LEU A 14 7.92 -4.19 33.66
CA LEU A 14 8.63 -3.33 32.71
C LEU A 14 9.58 -2.36 33.42
N GLN A 15 9.17 -1.77 34.53
CA GLN A 15 10.07 -0.93 35.34
C GLN A 15 11.24 -1.71 35.94
N GLN A 16 10.99 -2.92 36.43
CA GLN A 16 12.05 -3.82 36.91
C GLN A 16 13.04 -4.20 35.81
N ALA A 17 12.57 -4.25 34.56
CA ALA A 17 13.43 -4.47 33.39
C ALA A 17 14.20 -3.22 32.93
N GLY A 18 14.02 -2.08 33.60
CA GLY A 18 14.79 -0.86 33.36
C GLY A 18 14.09 0.21 32.48
N TYR A 19 12.82 -0.02 32.10
CA TYR A 19 12.05 1.03 31.41
C TYR A 19 11.65 2.16 32.36
N SER A 20 11.65 3.40 31.87
CA SER A 20 11.20 4.54 32.67
C SER A 20 9.72 4.36 33.09
N PRO A 21 9.29 4.99 34.22
CA PRO A 21 7.90 4.88 34.65
C PRO A 21 6.87 5.32 33.60
N LEU A 22 7.20 6.28 32.75
CA LEU A 22 6.35 6.74 31.67
C LEU A 22 6.34 5.72 30.52
N THR A 23 7.51 5.31 30.06
CA THR A 23 7.66 4.31 28.99
C THR A 23 6.96 2.98 29.35
N ALA A 24 7.14 2.51 30.60
CA ALA A 24 6.50 1.28 31.06
C ALA A 24 4.97 1.37 31.02
N ARG A 25 4.37 2.50 31.40
CA ARG A 25 2.92 2.71 31.33
C ARG A 25 2.42 2.75 29.89
N VAL A 26 3.12 3.46 28.98
CA VAL A 26 2.74 3.53 27.56
C VAL A 26 2.84 2.13 26.92
N LEU A 27 3.92 1.40 27.14
CA LEU A 27 4.10 0.04 26.63
C LEU A 27 3.00 -0.89 27.13
N ALA A 28 2.69 -0.87 28.44
CA ALA A 28 1.64 -1.67 29.01
C ALA A 28 0.24 -1.26 28.45
N GLY A 29 -0.02 0.03 28.27
CA GLY A 29 -1.24 0.54 27.64
C GLY A 29 -1.40 0.10 26.19
N ARG A 30 -0.28 -0.14 25.48
CA ARG A 30 -0.22 -0.70 24.12
C ARG A 30 -0.19 -2.22 24.07
N GLY A 31 -0.44 -2.89 25.20
CA GLY A 31 -0.58 -4.35 25.28
C GLY A 31 0.72 -5.12 25.54
N CYS A 32 1.83 -4.45 25.85
CA CYS A 32 3.07 -5.13 26.26
C CYS A 32 2.94 -5.56 27.73
N GLY A 33 2.55 -6.80 27.96
CA GLY A 33 2.42 -7.39 29.32
C GLY A 33 3.75 -7.87 29.92
N THR A 34 4.81 -8.01 29.11
CA THR A 34 6.12 -8.54 29.55
C THR A 34 7.28 -7.75 28.96
N PRO A 35 8.47 -7.74 29.62
CA PRO A 35 9.68 -7.14 29.07
C PRO A 35 10.09 -7.72 27.72
N GLN A 36 9.82 -8.99 27.47
CA GLN A 36 10.10 -9.62 26.18
C GLN A 36 9.23 -9.03 25.06
N GLN A 37 7.93 -8.86 25.29
CA GLN A 37 7.05 -8.22 24.32
C GLN A 37 7.45 -6.76 24.05
N ALA A 38 7.85 -6.03 25.08
CA ALA A 38 8.36 -4.67 24.92
C ALA A 38 9.65 -4.66 24.10
N GLN A 39 10.54 -5.60 24.35
CA GLN A 39 11.77 -5.75 23.57
C GLN A 39 11.47 -6.10 22.11
N GLU A 40 10.57 -7.02 21.84
CA GLU A 40 10.12 -7.39 20.47
C GLU A 40 9.52 -6.19 19.73
N LEU A 41 8.74 -5.34 20.44
CA LEU A 41 8.18 -4.12 19.86
C LEU A 41 9.24 -3.06 19.56
N LEU A 42 10.22 -2.89 20.45
CA LEU A 42 11.22 -1.82 20.37
C LEU A 42 12.47 -2.23 19.61
N CYS A 43 12.78 -3.54 19.57
CA CYS A 43 14.03 -4.03 18.98
C CYS A 43 14.00 -3.92 17.46
N ALA A 44 15.07 -3.34 16.93
CA ALA A 44 15.30 -3.27 15.48
C ALA A 44 16.00 -4.53 14.93
N ASP A 45 16.40 -5.47 15.78
CA ASP A 45 17.21 -6.65 15.44
C ASP A 45 16.37 -7.95 15.37
N ALA A 46 15.04 -7.83 15.15
CA ALA A 46 14.19 -9.00 14.96
C ALA A 46 14.77 -9.90 13.86
N PRO A 47 14.80 -11.23 14.04
CA PRO A 47 15.31 -12.13 13.00
C PRO A 47 14.44 -12.03 11.74
N LEU A 48 15.10 -12.06 10.57
CA LEU A 48 14.39 -12.25 9.31
C LEU A 48 14.06 -13.74 9.17
N PHE A 49 12.79 -14.07 8.98
CA PHE A 49 12.38 -15.45 8.78
C PHE A 49 12.87 -16.01 7.44
N ASP A 50 13.10 -17.32 7.40
CA ASP A 50 13.49 -18.02 6.18
C ASP A 50 12.41 -17.79 5.08
N PRO A 51 12.80 -17.29 3.89
CA PRO A 51 11.87 -17.10 2.78
C PRO A 51 11.12 -18.36 2.37
N PHE A 52 11.72 -19.54 2.54
CA PHE A 52 11.11 -20.83 2.18
C PHE A 52 9.96 -21.26 3.12
N LEU A 53 9.71 -20.51 4.19
CA LEU A 53 8.49 -20.66 4.99
C LEU A 53 7.25 -20.09 4.26
N LEU A 54 7.42 -19.19 3.28
CA LEU A 54 6.33 -18.79 2.40
C LEU A 54 5.97 -19.95 1.48
N ARG A 55 4.69 -20.29 1.42
CA ARG A 55 4.21 -21.40 0.57
C ARG A 55 4.57 -21.17 -0.89
N GLU A 56 5.00 -22.24 -1.55
CA GLU A 56 5.40 -22.29 -2.97
C GLU A 56 6.60 -21.39 -3.32
N MET A 57 7.33 -20.87 -2.36
CA MET A 57 8.57 -20.11 -2.60
C MET A 57 9.62 -21.00 -3.32
N ASP A 58 9.70 -22.28 -2.98
CA ASP A 58 10.57 -23.26 -3.63
C ASP A 58 10.23 -23.40 -5.12
N ARG A 59 8.94 -23.49 -5.46
CA ARG A 59 8.45 -23.56 -6.84
C ARG A 59 8.72 -22.26 -7.59
N ALA A 60 8.48 -21.09 -6.95
CA ALA A 60 8.79 -19.79 -7.52
C ALA A 60 10.28 -19.67 -7.86
N VAL A 61 11.17 -20.02 -6.92
CA VAL A 61 12.63 -20.02 -7.11
C VAL A 61 13.03 -20.97 -8.25
N GLN A 62 12.50 -22.18 -8.28
CA GLN A 62 12.79 -23.16 -9.34
C GLN A 62 12.37 -22.61 -10.71
N THR A 63 11.17 -22.04 -10.81
CA THR A 63 10.63 -21.46 -12.05
C THR A 63 11.49 -20.32 -12.56
N VAL A 64 11.87 -19.39 -11.68
CA VAL A 64 12.73 -18.24 -12.06
C VAL A 64 14.12 -18.72 -12.49
N ARG A 65 14.74 -19.64 -11.74
CA ARG A 65 16.05 -20.22 -12.11
C ARG A 65 16.01 -20.94 -13.46
N GLN A 66 14.95 -21.67 -13.74
CA GLN A 66 14.77 -22.32 -15.04
C GLN A 66 14.66 -21.31 -16.17
N ALA A 67 13.89 -20.23 -15.99
CA ALA A 67 13.77 -19.17 -16.99
C ALA A 67 15.12 -18.49 -17.26
N LEU A 68 15.91 -18.22 -16.21
CA LEU A 68 17.26 -17.67 -16.31
C LEU A 68 18.19 -18.60 -17.08
N GLN A 69 18.21 -19.89 -16.76
CA GLN A 69 19.05 -20.90 -17.44
C GLN A 69 18.70 -21.04 -18.93
N LEU A 70 17.44 -20.88 -19.29
CA LEU A 70 16.96 -20.94 -20.66
C LEU A 70 17.10 -19.61 -21.41
N GLY A 71 17.61 -18.56 -20.79
CA GLY A 71 17.72 -17.22 -21.38
C GLY A 71 16.35 -16.63 -21.77
N GLN A 72 15.29 -16.99 -21.04
CA GLN A 72 13.95 -16.50 -21.33
C GLN A 72 13.79 -15.04 -20.90
N ARG A 73 13.07 -14.27 -21.71
CA ARG A 73 12.68 -12.91 -21.34
C ARG A 73 11.65 -12.96 -20.22
N ILE A 74 11.92 -12.23 -19.13
CA ILE A 74 11.11 -12.15 -17.92
C ILE A 74 10.45 -10.77 -17.86
N ALA A 75 9.18 -10.71 -17.51
CA ALA A 75 8.51 -9.46 -17.13
C ALA A 75 8.28 -9.42 -15.62
N VAL A 76 8.64 -8.31 -15.00
CA VAL A 76 8.16 -7.96 -13.65
C VAL A 76 6.95 -7.06 -13.84
N PHE A 77 5.80 -7.53 -13.37
CA PHE A 77 4.51 -6.86 -13.47
C PHE A 77 4.12 -6.34 -12.08
N GLY A 78 4.12 -5.03 -11.90
CA GLY A 78 3.83 -4.42 -10.60
C GLY A 78 2.53 -3.64 -10.56
N ASP A 79 2.24 -3.04 -9.38
CA ASP A 79 1.20 -2.05 -9.23
C ASP A 79 1.75 -0.61 -9.36
N TYR A 80 0.85 0.37 -9.52
CA TYR A 80 1.16 1.78 -9.81
C TYR A 80 1.41 2.63 -8.55
N ASP A 81 1.29 2.09 -7.35
CA ASP A 81 1.59 2.80 -6.11
C ASP A 81 3.04 2.61 -5.66
N VAL A 82 3.39 3.17 -4.49
CA VAL A 82 4.78 3.14 -4.00
C VAL A 82 5.25 1.73 -3.73
N ASP A 83 4.40 0.88 -3.16
CA ASP A 83 4.78 -0.49 -2.82
C ASP A 83 5.00 -1.32 -4.09
N GLY A 84 4.05 -1.29 -5.04
CA GLY A 84 4.21 -1.95 -6.33
C GLY A 84 5.41 -1.43 -7.14
N ILE A 85 5.64 -0.11 -7.15
CA ILE A 85 6.79 0.52 -7.83
C ILE A 85 8.11 0.08 -7.20
N THR A 86 8.22 0.11 -5.86
CA THR A 86 9.46 -0.29 -5.17
C THR A 86 9.72 -1.78 -5.27
N ALA A 87 8.67 -2.62 -5.19
CA ALA A 87 8.74 -4.06 -5.44
C ALA A 87 9.23 -4.37 -6.85
N THR A 88 8.68 -3.68 -7.85
CA THR A 88 9.09 -3.79 -9.25
C THR A 88 10.54 -3.42 -9.44
N CYS A 89 10.99 -2.29 -8.86
CA CYS A 89 12.37 -1.82 -8.96
C CYS A 89 13.34 -2.79 -8.29
N LEU A 90 13.03 -3.27 -7.08
CA LEU A 90 13.85 -4.22 -6.36
C LEU A 90 14.05 -5.50 -7.17
N LEU A 91 12.96 -6.14 -7.59
CA LEU A 91 13.04 -7.41 -8.28
C LEU A 91 13.66 -7.29 -9.66
N THR A 92 13.38 -6.21 -10.39
CA THR A 92 13.97 -5.94 -11.71
C THR A 92 15.49 -5.73 -11.62
N ASP A 93 15.95 -4.88 -10.69
CA ASP A 93 17.39 -4.64 -10.48
C ASP A 93 18.11 -5.93 -10.05
N PHE A 94 17.48 -6.71 -9.16
CA PHE A 94 18.01 -7.99 -8.70
C PHE A 94 18.14 -9.00 -9.85
N LEU A 95 17.09 -9.19 -10.65
CA LEU A 95 17.09 -10.14 -11.77
C LEU A 95 18.07 -9.72 -12.86
N ARG A 96 18.15 -8.43 -13.19
CA ARG A 96 19.16 -7.91 -14.13
C ARG A 96 20.58 -8.14 -13.63
N GLY A 97 20.80 -7.99 -12.32
CA GLY A 97 22.08 -8.35 -11.66
C GLY A 97 22.44 -9.83 -11.78
N MET A 98 21.45 -10.72 -11.95
CA MET A 98 21.63 -12.15 -12.26
C MET A 98 21.78 -12.43 -13.76
N GLY A 99 21.76 -11.43 -14.63
CA GLY A 99 21.88 -11.56 -16.09
C GLY A 99 20.56 -11.79 -16.83
N ALA A 100 19.41 -11.56 -16.21
CA ALA A 100 18.12 -11.70 -16.88
C ALA A 100 17.87 -10.62 -17.94
N ASP A 101 17.31 -11.02 -19.10
CA ASP A 101 16.60 -10.09 -19.99
C ASP A 101 15.24 -9.77 -19.34
N CYS A 102 15.21 -8.68 -18.58
CA CYS A 102 14.07 -8.33 -17.73
C CYS A 102 13.44 -7.01 -18.18
N VAL A 103 12.14 -7.06 -18.47
CA VAL A 103 11.28 -5.90 -18.78
C VAL A 103 10.34 -5.61 -17.62
N VAL A 104 9.87 -4.38 -17.55
CA VAL A 104 8.90 -3.92 -16.53
C VAL A 104 7.58 -3.61 -17.21
N HIS A 105 6.48 -3.90 -16.51
CA HIS A 105 5.16 -3.41 -16.84
C HIS A 105 4.45 -2.92 -15.58
N ILE A 106 3.96 -1.69 -15.62
CA ILE A 106 3.06 -1.13 -14.61
C ILE A 106 1.77 -0.75 -15.32
N PRO A 107 0.60 -1.27 -14.91
CA PRO A 107 -0.66 -0.96 -15.59
C PRO A 107 -1.07 0.49 -15.42
N GLY A 108 -1.67 1.08 -16.44
CA GLY A 108 -2.32 2.39 -16.35
C GLY A 108 -3.55 2.32 -15.46
N ARG A 109 -3.57 3.13 -14.40
CA ARG A 109 -4.64 3.10 -13.38
C ARG A 109 -6.04 3.32 -13.95
N LEU A 110 -6.17 4.22 -14.94
CA LEU A 110 -7.46 4.61 -15.52
C LEU A 110 -7.85 3.74 -16.72
N GLU A 111 -6.86 3.39 -17.54
CA GLU A 111 -7.07 2.65 -18.80
C GLU A 111 -7.11 1.14 -18.57
N GLU A 112 -6.17 0.60 -17.79
CA GLU A 112 -6.01 -0.83 -17.57
C GLU A 112 -6.64 -1.31 -16.25
N GLY A 113 -6.71 -0.45 -15.25
CA GLY A 113 -7.22 -0.78 -13.93
C GLY A 113 -6.14 -1.34 -13.01
N TYR A 114 -6.57 -2.05 -11.96
CA TYR A 114 -5.68 -2.66 -10.98
C TYR A 114 -5.33 -4.08 -11.37
N GLY A 115 -4.04 -4.42 -11.25
CA GLY A 115 -3.53 -5.78 -11.34
C GLY A 115 -3.34 -6.29 -12.77
N LEU A 116 -3.07 -7.60 -12.85
CA LEU A 116 -2.80 -8.27 -14.11
C LEU A 116 -4.03 -8.23 -15.02
N ASN A 117 -3.83 -7.95 -16.31
CA ASN A 117 -4.93 -7.83 -17.26
C ASN A 117 -4.61 -8.51 -18.61
N ALA A 118 -5.64 -8.91 -19.33
CA ALA A 118 -5.52 -9.67 -20.59
C ALA A 118 -4.78 -8.89 -21.70
N GLY A 119 -4.92 -7.55 -21.74
CA GLY A 119 -4.26 -6.70 -22.73
C GLY A 119 -2.74 -6.72 -22.55
N ALA A 120 -2.30 -6.45 -21.32
CA ALA A 120 -0.89 -6.47 -20.95
C ALA A 120 -0.23 -7.85 -21.15
N ILE A 121 -0.93 -8.93 -20.79
CA ILE A 121 -0.41 -10.31 -21.01
C ILE A 121 -0.14 -10.56 -22.51
N ARG A 122 -1.09 -10.21 -23.37
CA ARG A 122 -0.92 -10.38 -24.84
C ARG A 122 0.22 -9.51 -25.38
N GLN A 123 0.33 -8.27 -24.90
CA GLN A 123 1.40 -7.35 -25.27
C GLN A 123 2.77 -7.88 -24.83
N LEU A 124 2.93 -8.31 -23.59
CA LEU A 124 4.17 -8.89 -23.06
C LEU A 124 4.54 -10.17 -23.83
N ARG A 125 3.55 -11.02 -24.13
CA ARG A 125 3.76 -12.23 -24.95
C ARG A 125 4.27 -11.90 -26.36
N ALA A 126 3.71 -10.86 -26.99
CA ALA A 126 4.15 -10.39 -28.31
C ALA A 126 5.58 -9.82 -28.28
N GLN A 127 6.02 -9.27 -27.15
CA GLN A 127 7.41 -8.82 -26.91
C GLN A 127 8.37 -9.98 -26.62
N GLY A 128 7.91 -11.23 -26.65
CA GLY A 128 8.74 -12.40 -26.42
C GLY A 128 8.86 -12.84 -24.97
N VAL A 129 8.10 -12.24 -24.05
CA VAL A 129 8.09 -12.65 -22.63
C VAL A 129 7.59 -14.09 -22.49
N ARG A 130 8.28 -14.86 -21.66
CA ARG A 130 7.97 -16.26 -21.35
C ARG A 130 7.63 -16.51 -19.89
N LEU A 131 8.10 -15.62 -18.99
CA LEU A 131 7.78 -15.65 -17.58
C LEU A 131 7.29 -14.27 -17.17
N ILE A 132 6.12 -14.20 -16.54
CA ILE A 132 5.63 -13.02 -15.84
C ILE A 132 5.75 -13.31 -14.34
N ILE A 133 6.36 -12.39 -13.60
CA ILE A 133 6.38 -12.38 -12.13
C ILE A 133 5.59 -11.16 -11.70
N THR A 134 4.45 -11.35 -11.04
CA THR A 134 3.72 -10.23 -10.45
C THR A 134 4.33 -9.87 -9.12
N VAL A 135 4.31 -8.59 -8.77
CA VAL A 135 4.69 -8.07 -7.47
C VAL A 135 3.61 -7.10 -7.00
N ASP A 136 3.17 -7.25 -5.75
CA ASP A 136 2.14 -6.42 -5.15
C ASP A 136 0.77 -6.49 -5.86
N CYS A 137 0.53 -7.55 -6.59
CA CYS A 137 -0.74 -7.83 -7.26
C CYS A 137 -0.80 -9.28 -7.75
N GLY A 138 -2.00 -9.72 -8.15
CA GLY A 138 -2.17 -10.96 -8.88
C GLY A 138 -2.84 -12.08 -8.09
N ILE A 139 -3.02 -11.96 -6.77
CA ILE A 139 -3.67 -13.01 -5.96
C ILE A 139 -5.11 -13.30 -6.39
N THR A 140 -5.76 -12.36 -7.04
CA THR A 140 -7.14 -12.51 -7.54
C THR A 140 -7.24 -12.76 -9.04
N ALA A 141 -6.12 -12.90 -9.75
CA ALA A 141 -6.02 -12.99 -11.22
C ALA A 141 -6.30 -14.41 -11.75
N LEU A 142 -7.54 -14.90 -11.59
CA LEU A 142 -7.91 -16.27 -11.98
C LEU A 142 -7.97 -16.46 -13.51
N GLU A 143 -8.68 -15.56 -14.19
CA GLU A 143 -8.85 -15.58 -15.64
C GLU A 143 -7.53 -15.27 -16.36
N GLU A 144 -6.74 -14.35 -15.81
CA GLU A 144 -5.45 -13.96 -16.32
C GLU A 144 -4.41 -15.09 -16.21
N ALA A 145 -4.46 -15.87 -15.13
CA ALA A 145 -3.62 -17.06 -14.98
C ALA A 145 -3.95 -18.12 -16.05
N GLU A 146 -5.23 -18.33 -16.35
CA GLU A 146 -5.67 -19.23 -17.41
C GLU A 146 -5.23 -18.71 -18.79
N LEU A 147 -5.38 -17.40 -19.05
CA LEU A 147 -4.89 -16.79 -20.29
C LEU A 147 -3.37 -16.93 -20.45
N CYS A 148 -2.60 -16.77 -19.39
CA CYS A 148 -1.16 -17.01 -19.41
C CYS A 148 -0.85 -18.46 -19.85
N ARG A 149 -1.55 -19.44 -19.28
CA ARG A 149 -1.41 -20.85 -19.62
C ARG A 149 -1.73 -21.11 -21.11
N GLU A 150 -2.83 -20.54 -21.62
CA GLU A 150 -3.22 -20.66 -23.04
C GLU A 150 -2.18 -20.08 -23.99
N LEU A 151 -1.58 -18.95 -23.61
CA LEU A 151 -0.57 -18.26 -24.42
C LEU A 151 0.85 -18.85 -24.28
N GLY A 152 1.04 -19.87 -23.44
CA GLY A 152 2.34 -20.45 -23.14
C GLY A 152 3.29 -19.45 -22.45
N VAL A 153 2.74 -18.63 -21.57
CA VAL A 153 3.47 -17.72 -20.66
C VAL A 153 3.39 -18.32 -19.26
N THR A 154 4.52 -18.54 -18.64
CA THR A 154 4.59 -18.98 -17.25
C THR A 154 4.26 -17.80 -16.34
N LEU A 155 3.46 -18.01 -15.30
CA LEU A 155 3.10 -17.00 -14.32
C LEU A 155 3.58 -17.43 -12.92
N VAL A 156 4.24 -16.51 -12.23
CA VAL A 156 4.53 -16.58 -10.79
C VAL A 156 3.88 -15.37 -10.15
N VAL A 157 3.02 -15.59 -9.17
CA VAL A 157 2.36 -14.53 -8.41
C VAL A 157 3.12 -14.32 -7.11
N THR A 158 3.52 -13.07 -6.82
CA THR A 158 3.95 -12.62 -5.49
C THR A 158 3.09 -11.45 -5.07
N ASP A 159 2.35 -11.63 -3.97
CA ASP A 159 1.36 -10.67 -3.50
C ASP A 159 1.28 -10.71 -1.97
N HIS A 160 0.62 -9.74 -1.37
CA HIS A 160 0.39 -9.66 0.07
C HIS A 160 -1.06 -9.29 0.42
N HIS A 161 -1.92 -9.19 -0.58
CA HIS A 161 -3.34 -8.89 -0.38
C HIS A 161 -4.11 -10.11 0.12
N GLU A 162 -5.28 -9.87 0.68
CA GLU A 162 -6.16 -10.94 1.19
C GLU A 162 -6.56 -11.92 0.08
N CYS A 163 -6.35 -13.20 0.34
CA CYS A 163 -6.72 -14.27 -0.56
C CYS A 163 -8.24 -14.45 -0.63
N LYS A 164 -8.77 -14.71 -1.83
CA LYS A 164 -10.13 -15.19 -2.01
C LYS A 164 -10.20 -16.72 -1.82
N GLU A 165 -11.41 -17.29 -1.91
CA GLU A 165 -11.62 -18.74 -1.80
C GLU A 165 -10.81 -19.56 -2.79
N GLN A 166 -10.55 -19.02 -3.98
CA GLN A 166 -9.78 -19.66 -5.04
C GLN A 166 -8.51 -18.88 -5.34
N LEU A 167 -7.39 -19.59 -5.48
CA LEU A 167 -6.10 -19.03 -5.88
C LEU A 167 -5.88 -19.23 -7.38
N PRO A 168 -5.10 -18.34 -8.05
CA PRO A 168 -4.74 -18.48 -9.45
C PRO A 168 -3.99 -19.80 -9.72
N GLN A 169 -4.38 -20.51 -10.78
CA GLN A 169 -3.72 -21.74 -11.20
C GLN A 169 -2.50 -21.40 -12.07
N CYS A 170 -1.34 -21.25 -11.44
CA CYS A 170 -0.09 -20.84 -12.08
C CYS A 170 1.13 -21.64 -11.57
N ALA A 171 2.33 -21.26 -11.97
CA ALA A 171 3.54 -21.97 -11.56
C ALA A 171 3.79 -21.90 -10.05
N ALA A 172 3.57 -20.74 -9.44
CA ALA A 172 3.63 -20.56 -7.99
C ALA A 172 2.80 -19.33 -7.57
N VAL A 173 2.23 -19.38 -6.36
CA VAL A 173 1.56 -18.28 -5.68
C VAL A 173 2.21 -18.10 -4.32
N VAL A 174 2.95 -17.02 -4.16
CA VAL A 174 3.67 -16.67 -2.92
C VAL A 174 2.95 -15.51 -2.25
N ASP A 175 2.25 -15.81 -1.16
CA ASP A 175 1.46 -14.83 -0.42
C ASP A 175 1.37 -15.25 1.06
N PRO A 176 1.62 -14.34 2.02
CA PRO A 176 1.57 -14.66 3.44
C PRO A 176 0.15 -14.84 3.99
N HIS A 177 -0.89 -14.40 3.25
CA HIS A 177 -2.31 -14.53 3.64
C HIS A 177 -2.98 -15.81 3.13
N ARG A 178 -2.25 -16.68 2.45
CA ARG A 178 -2.80 -17.97 1.99
C ARG A 178 -3.42 -18.77 3.14
N PRO A 179 -4.55 -19.47 2.91
CA PRO A 179 -5.18 -20.30 3.94
C PRO A 179 -4.28 -21.39 4.51
N ASP A 180 -3.34 -21.90 3.69
CA ASP A 180 -2.38 -22.95 4.04
C ASP A 180 -1.01 -22.39 4.47
N ARG A 181 -0.94 -21.12 4.87
CA ARG A 181 0.29 -20.42 5.25
C ARG A 181 1.03 -21.08 6.40
N THR A 182 2.35 -21.00 6.32
CA THR A 182 3.27 -21.40 7.40
C THR A 182 4.20 -20.29 7.81
N TYR A 183 4.14 -19.16 7.09
CA TYR A 183 4.96 -17.99 7.39
C TYR A 183 4.43 -17.28 8.64
N PRO A 184 5.30 -17.00 9.63
CA PRO A 184 4.83 -16.50 10.93
C PRO A 184 4.43 -15.02 10.94
N HIS A 185 4.85 -14.23 9.92
CA HIS A 185 4.61 -12.79 9.85
C HIS A 185 3.83 -12.44 8.57
N THR A 186 2.52 -12.27 8.70
CA THR A 186 1.62 -12.04 7.54
C THR A 186 1.62 -10.60 7.05
N MET A 187 2.18 -9.66 7.81
CA MET A 187 2.10 -8.22 7.53
C MET A 187 3.27 -7.69 6.68
N LEU A 188 3.83 -8.51 5.79
CA LEU A 188 4.79 -8.03 4.80
C LEU A 188 4.05 -7.23 3.72
N SER A 189 4.67 -6.16 3.22
CA SER A 189 4.23 -5.42 2.04
C SER A 189 4.60 -6.16 0.74
N GLY A 190 4.08 -5.72 -0.41
CA GLY A 190 4.44 -6.28 -1.72
C GLY A 190 5.95 -6.23 -1.99
N VAL A 191 6.63 -5.12 -1.64
CA VAL A 191 8.10 -5.05 -1.73
C VAL A 191 8.78 -6.00 -0.73
N GLY A 192 8.17 -6.25 0.42
CA GLY A 192 8.63 -7.26 1.38
C GLY A 192 8.59 -8.68 0.80
N ILE A 193 7.55 -9.03 0.07
CA ILE A 193 7.46 -10.33 -0.62
C ILE A 193 8.46 -10.40 -1.79
N ALA A 194 8.60 -9.34 -2.58
CA ALA A 194 9.62 -9.27 -3.63
C ALA A 194 11.05 -9.43 -3.06
N PHE A 195 11.33 -8.81 -1.89
CA PHE A 195 12.56 -9.02 -1.14
C PHE A 195 12.75 -10.49 -0.76
N LYS A 196 11.72 -11.17 -0.25
CA LYS A 196 11.81 -12.60 0.12
C LYS A 196 12.10 -13.48 -1.08
N LEU A 197 11.52 -13.21 -2.24
CA LEU A 197 11.85 -13.93 -3.47
C LEU A 197 13.31 -13.70 -3.89
N ALA A 198 13.79 -12.45 -3.86
CA ALA A 198 15.18 -12.12 -4.17
C ALA A 198 16.15 -12.79 -3.19
N ALA A 199 15.82 -12.80 -1.88
CA ALA A 199 16.60 -13.47 -0.85
C ALA A 199 16.67 -15.00 -1.07
N ALA A 200 15.56 -15.63 -1.40
CA ALA A 200 15.50 -17.08 -1.71
C ALA A 200 16.30 -17.44 -2.98
N LEU A 201 16.30 -16.57 -3.98
CA LEU A 201 17.08 -16.74 -5.20
C LEU A 201 18.57 -16.59 -4.96
N SER A 202 18.99 -15.63 -4.12
CA SER A 202 20.40 -15.36 -3.84
C SER A 202 21.01 -16.36 -2.85
N GLY A 203 20.24 -16.82 -1.87
CA GLY A 203 20.73 -17.56 -0.70
C GLY A 203 21.43 -16.66 0.35
N ASP A 204 21.47 -15.33 0.18
CA ASP A 204 22.02 -14.34 1.11
C ASP A 204 20.97 -13.27 1.44
N GLN A 205 20.11 -13.61 2.40
CA GLN A 205 19.01 -12.72 2.80
C GLN A 205 19.49 -11.38 3.39
N ASP A 206 20.54 -11.41 4.21
CA ASP A 206 21.07 -10.20 4.83
C ASP A 206 21.78 -9.30 3.80
N GLY A 207 22.46 -9.87 2.80
CA GLY A 207 23.05 -9.11 1.70
C GLY A 207 22.00 -8.43 0.85
N VAL A 208 20.91 -9.12 0.52
CA VAL A 208 19.77 -8.55 -0.22
C VAL A 208 19.10 -7.48 0.62
N ALA A 209 18.86 -7.70 1.92
CA ALA A 209 18.29 -6.69 2.82
C ALA A 209 19.14 -5.42 2.83
N ARG A 210 20.46 -5.52 3.04
CA ARG A 210 21.36 -4.35 3.02
C ARG A 210 21.34 -3.60 1.69
N ARG A 211 21.19 -4.30 0.54
CA ARG A 211 21.20 -3.68 -0.79
C ARG A 211 19.90 -2.92 -1.11
N TYR A 212 18.78 -3.39 -0.59
CA TYR A 212 17.46 -2.91 -0.99
C TYR A 212 16.61 -2.36 0.17
N CYS A 213 17.16 -2.22 1.38
CA CYS A 213 16.41 -1.72 2.54
C CYS A 213 15.80 -0.32 2.30
N ASP A 214 16.42 0.50 1.45
CA ASP A 214 15.90 1.79 1.04
C ASP A 214 14.53 1.68 0.33
N LEU A 215 14.42 0.80 -0.67
CA LEU A 215 13.16 0.53 -1.39
C LEU A 215 12.15 -0.18 -0.49
N ILE A 216 12.60 -1.18 0.29
CA ILE A 216 11.73 -1.93 1.21
C ILE A 216 11.11 -1.00 2.25
N CYS A 217 11.90 -0.09 2.82
CA CYS A 217 11.44 0.91 3.76
C CYS A 217 10.39 1.84 3.14
N LEU A 218 10.65 2.31 1.92
CA LEU A 218 9.77 3.24 1.21
C LEU A 218 8.40 2.61 0.93
N GLY A 219 8.35 1.39 0.36
CA GLY A 219 7.10 0.68 0.09
C GLY A 219 6.36 0.30 1.37
N THR A 220 7.04 -0.32 2.34
CA THR A 220 6.43 -0.75 3.60
C THR A 220 5.77 0.40 4.38
N ILE A 221 6.41 1.58 4.43
CA ILE A 221 5.83 2.76 5.09
C ILE A 221 4.69 3.34 4.27
N ALA A 222 4.84 3.42 2.95
CA ALA A 222 3.83 4.00 2.08
C ALA A 222 2.52 3.20 2.05
N ASP A 223 2.62 1.87 2.16
CA ASP A 223 1.49 0.96 2.25
C ASP A 223 0.93 0.82 3.69
N VAL A 224 1.45 1.62 4.63
CA VAL A 224 0.98 1.70 6.02
C VAL A 224 1.02 0.34 6.74
N MET A 225 1.98 -0.51 6.39
CA MET A 225 2.13 -1.82 7.01
C MET A 225 2.53 -1.72 8.48
N THR A 226 2.09 -2.68 9.28
CA THR A 226 2.43 -2.75 10.71
C THR A 226 3.94 -2.86 10.90
N LEU A 227 4.55 -1.88 11.59
CA LEU A 227 5.99 -1.81 11.83
C LEU A 227 6.41 -2.65 13.06
N GLN A 228 6.23 -3.96 12.96
CA GLN A 228 6.63 -4.95 13.96
C GLN A 228 7.48 -6.05 13.31
N GLY A 229 8.23 -6.81 14.11
CA GLY A 229 9.04 -7.94 13.64
C GLY A 229 9.97 -7.55 12.48
N GLU A 230 9.89 -8.29 11.39
CA GLU A 230 10.73 -8.08 10.20
C GLU A 230 10.56 -6.71 9.57
N ASN A 231 9.30 -6.21 9.48
CA ASN A 231 9.02 -4.89 8.92
C ASN A 231 9.75 -3.80 9.68
N ARG A 232 9.74 -3.87 11.03
CA ARG A 232 10.47 -2.91 11.86
C ARG A 232 11.96 -2.96 11.58
N ARG A 233 12.57 -4.15 11.56
CA ARG A 233 14.01 -4.32 11.23
C ARG A 233 14.33 -3.71 9.86
N LEU A 234 13.59 -4.09 8.83
CA LEU A 234 13.83 -3.63 7.46
C LEU A 234 13.63 -2.11 7.31
N VAL A 235 12.62 -1.55 8.00
CA VAL A 235 12.37 -0.10 7.99
C VAL A 235 13.48 0.66 8.73
N VAL A 236 13.94 0.19 9.89
CA VAL A 236 15.07 0.83 10.61
C VAL A 236 16.33 0.81 9.76
N MET A 237 16.65 -0.33 9.13
CA MET A 237 17.79 -0.43 8.19
C MET A 237 17.63 0.55 7.02
N GLY A 238 16.43 0.68 6.46
CA GLY A 238 16.16 1.58 5.35
C GLY A 238 16.23 3.05 5.73
N LEU A 239 15.69 3.44 6.88
CA LEU A 239 15.81 4.81 7.40
C LEU A 239 17.28 5.20 7.62
N GLU A 240 18.11 4.28 8.13
CA GLU A 240 19.53 4.51 8.27
C GLU A 240 20.21 4.67 6.90
N ALA A 241 19.89 3.81 5.92
CA ALA A 241 20.42 3.92 4.56
C ALA A 241 20.00 5.22 3.86
N LEU A 242 18.81 5.74 4.14
CA LEU A 242 18.29 6.98 3.59
C LEU A 242 18.97 8.26 4.14
N ARG A 243 19.77 8.16 5.22
CA ARG A 243 20.63 9.27 5.67
C ARG A 243 21.73 9.58 4.65
N GLN A 244 22.21 8.57 3.92
CA GLN A 244 23.20 8.70 2.85
C GLN A 244 22.82 7.79 1.66
N PRO A 245 21.78 8.16 0.91
CA PRO A 245 21.20 7.30 -0.11
C PRO A 245 22.19 7.03 -1.24
N GLN A 246 22.44 5.75 -1.50
CA GLN A 246 23.35 5.31 -2.59
C GLN A 246 22.61 5.30 -3.93
N ARG A 247 21.31 5.12 -3.92
CA ARG A 247 20.47 5.10 -5.11
C ARG A 247 20.27 6.52 -5.62
N LEU A 248 20.72 6.80 -6.87
CA LEU A 248 20.69 8.15 -7.48
C LEU A 248 19.28 8.75 -7.46
N GLY A 249 18.28 7.96 -7.83
CA GLY A 249 16.88 8.42 -7.87
C GLY A 249 16.33 8.82 -6.50
N LEU A 250 16.66 8.09 -5.44
CA LEU A 250 16.24 8.46 -4.08
C LEU A 250 16.94 9.73 -3.60
N ARG A 251 18.23 9.86 -3.87
CA ARG A 251 18.99 11.07 -3.57
C ARG A 251 18.40 12.29 -4.27
N ALA A 252 18.13 12.17 -5.57
CA ALA A 252 17.52 13.23 -6.36
C ALA A 252 16.11 13.59 -5.85
N LEU A 253 15.29 12.60 -5.47
CA LEU A 253 13.96 12.83 -4.93
C LEU A 253 14.01 13.55 -3.57
N ILE A 254 14.89 13.14 -2.66
CA ILE A 254 15.11 13.79 -1.36
C ILE A 254 15.52 15.24 -1.56
N HIS A 255 16.46 15.50 -2.49
CA HIS A 255 16.91 16.83 -2.85
C HIS A 255 15.77 17.69 -3.42
N ALA A 256 15.05 17.20 -4.42
CA ALA A 256 13.92 17.90 -5.03
C ALA A 256 12.77 18.21 -4.04
N CYS A 257 12.69 17.45 -2.94
CA CYS A 257 11.76 17.71 -1.85
C CYS A 257 12.28 18.70 -0.79
N GLY A 258 13.53 19.14 -0.87
CA GLY A 258 14.16 20.01 0.12
C GLY A 258 14.41 19.33 1.47
N CYS A 259 14.67 18.03 1.47
CA CYS A 259 14.86 17.23 2.68
C CYS A 259 16.34 16.88 2.96
N ASP A 260 17.31 17.44 2.24
CA ASP A 260 18.74 17.08 2.33
C ASP A 260 19.35 17.28 3.71
N GLU A 261 18.92 18.33 4.43
CA GLU A 261 19.45 18.70 5.74
C GLU A 261 18.60 18.15 6.89
N GLN A 262 17.54 17.40 6.59
CA GLN A 262 16.62 16.86 7.57
C GLN A 262 16.88 15.39 7.83
N GLU A 263 16.62 14.95 9.04
CA GLU A 263 16.56 13.51 9.32
C GLU A 263 15.34 12.91 8.61
N ILE A 264 15.60 11.89 7.77
CA ILE A 264 14.55 11.14 7.08
C ILE A 264 13.88 10.22 8.10
N THR A 265 12.62 10.49 8.38
CA THR A 265 11.78 9.71 9.29
C THR A 265 10.68 8.97 8.52
N ALA A 266 9.95 8.08 9.19
CA ALA A 266 8.75 7.46 8.62
C ALA A 266 7.72 8.53 8.18
N GLY A 267 7.61 9.64 8.93
CA GLY A 267 6.77 10.78 8.55
C GLY A 267 7.25 11.47 7.27
N THR A 268 8.56 11.65 7.10
CA THR A 268 9.13 12.19 5.85
C THR A 268 8.79 11.29 4.66
N ILE A 269 8.90 9.97 4.83
CA ILE A 269 8.52 9.01 3.79
C ILE A 269 7.02 9.11 3.50
N GLY A 270 6.16 8.92 4.49
CA GLY A 270 4.71 8.82 4.30
C GLY A 270 4.06 10.12 3.79
N TYR A 271 4.52 11.28 4.25
CA TYR A 271 3.89 12.56 3.93
C TYR A 271 4.63 13.41 2.89
N ILE A 272 5.90 13.12 2.61
CA ILE A 272 6.68 13.91 1.65
C ILE A 272 7.10 13.05 0.45
N LEU A 273 7.87 11.97 0.62
CA LEU A 273 8.42 11.22 -0.50
C LEU A 273 7.36 10.37 -1.21
N ALA A 274 6.63 9.54 -0.48
CA ALA A 274 5.62 8.63 -1.03
C ALA A 274 4.51 9.35 -1.82
N PRO A 275 3.97 10.50 -1.40
CA PRO A 275 2.98 11.23 -2.19
C PRO A 275 3.45 11.66 -3.59
N ARG A 276 4.76 11.91 -3.80
CA ARG A 276 5.31 12.26 -5.13
C ARG A 276 5.35 11.05 -6.05
N VAL A 277 5.73 9.92 -5.50
CA VAL A 277 5.73 8.64 -6.24
C VAL A 277 4.29 8.23 -6.56
N ASN A 278 3.39 8.25 -5.57
CA ASN A 278 1.96 7.95 -5.77
C ASN A 278 1.28 8.89 -6.77
N ALA A 279 1.72 10.16 -6.86
CA ALA A 279 1.18 11.11 -7.83
C ALA A 279 1.45 10.65 -9.27
N ALA A 280 2.59 10.02 -9.55
CA ALA A 280 2.88 9.47 -10.87
C ALA A 280 1.86 8.41 -11.29
N GLY A 281 1.51 7.47 -10.41
CA GLY A 281 0.48 6.46 -10.68
C GLY A 281 -0.91 7.07 -10.85
N ARG A 282 -1.26 8.09 -10.05
CA ARG A 282 -2.55 8.78 -10.16
C ARG A 282 -2.71 9.61 -11.44
N MET A 283 -1.60 10.06 -12.01
CA MET A 283 -1.51 10.88 -13.22
C MET A 283 -1.08 10.07 -14.45
N GLU A 284 -1.28 8.73 -14.43
CA GLU A 284 -0.97 7.80 -15.54
C GLU A 284 0.50 7.81 -16.01
N GLN A 285 1.44 8.07 -15.10
CA GLN A 285 2.88 8.17 -15.40
C GLN A 285 3.74 7.35 -14.42
N ALA A 286 3.23 6.23 -13.91
CA ALA A 286 3.92 5.38 -12.92
C ALA A 286 5.32 4.94 -13.38
N GLU A 287 5.51 4.74 -14.69
CA GLU A 287 6.80 4.38 -15.28
C GLU A 287 7.92 5.38 -14.97
N LEU A 288 7.59 6.68 -14.77
CA LEU A 288 8.60 7.70 -14.43
C LEU A 288 9.23 7.41 -13.06
N ALA A 289 8.44 6.92 -12.10
CA ALA A 289 8.95 6.56 -10.79
C ALA A 289 9.83 5.29 -10.85
N VAL A 290 9.45 4.29 -11.65
CA VAL A 290 10.30 3.11 -11.91
C VAL A 290 11.63 3.54 -12.53
N ARG A 291 11.59 4.40 -13.56
CA ARG A 291 12.81 4.94 -14.19
C ARG A 291 13.67 5.70 -13.18
N LEU A 292 13.07 6.54 -12.34
CA LEU A 292 13.78 7.27 -11.30
C LEU A 292 14.58 6.33 -10.39
N PHE A 293 13.97 5.25 -9.91
CA PHE A 293 14.64 4.34 -8.98
C PHE A 293 15.64 3.39 -9.64
N LEU A 294 15.55 3.18 -10.96
CA LEU A 294 16.45 2.29 -11.71
C LEU A 294 17.57 3.03 -12.47
N THR A 295 17.45 4.34 -12.70
CA THR A 295 18.45 5.08 -13.49
C THR A 295 19.83 5.11 -12.82
N GLN A 296 20.87 5.06 -13.66
CA GLN A 296 22.27 5.24 -13.27
C GLN A 296 22.83 6.58 -13.78
N ASP A 297 21.99 7.41 -14.41
CA ASP A 297 22.35 8.75 -14.89
C ASP A 297 21.88 9.82 -13.89
N PRO A 298 22.80 10.56 -13.25
CA PRO A 298 22.43 11.62 -12.31
C PRO A 298 21.53 12.70 -12.92
N GLN A 299 21.77 13.09 -14.17
CA GLN A 299 20.97 14.12 -14.84
C GLN A 299 19.55 13.65 -15.14
N GLU A 300 19.39 12.37 -15.48
CA GLU A 300 18.08 11.77 -15.62
C GLU A 300 17.36 11.69 -14.25
N ALA A 301 18.07 11.30 -13.20
CA ALA A 301 17.50 11.23 -11.84
C ALA A 301 16.95 12.58 -11.39
N ASP A 302 17.71 13.67 -11.56
CA ASP A 302 17.28 15.02 -11.20
C ASP A 302 16.03 15.45 -11.98
N ARG A 303 16.01 15.26 -13.30
CA ARG A 303 14.85 15.60 -14.16
C ARG A 303 13.59 14.80 -13.78
N LEU A 304 13.75 13.51 -13.47
CA LEU A 304 12.62 12.67 -13.09
C LEU A 304 12.09 13.06 -11.70
N ALA A 305 12.97 13.34 -10.74
CA ALA A 305 12.58 13.80 -9.40
C ALA A 305 11.79 15.12 -9.44
N GLU A 306 12.27 16.10 -10.21
CA GLU A 306 11.56 17.36 -10.46
C GLU A 306 10.18 17.13 -11.10
N THR A 307 10.11 16.18 -12.06
CA THR A 307 8.85 15.81 -12.71
C THR A 307 7.86 15.22 -11.71
N LEU A 308 8.28 14.30 -10.84
CA LEU A 308 7.41 13.75 -9.80
C LEU A 308 6.92 14.83 -8.82
N CYS A 309 7.80 15.77 -8.45
CA CYS A 309 7.40 16.92 -7.62
C CYS A 309 6.36 17.80 -8.32
N ARG A 310 6.48 18.01 -9.64
CA ARG A 310 5.50 18.76 -10.44
C ARG A 310 4.16 18.01 -10.49
N LEU A 311 4.17 16.73 -10.81
CA LEU A 311 2.96 15.89 -10.86
C LEU A 311 2.22 15.88 -9.50
N ASN A 312 2.97 15.85 -8.39
CA ASN A 312 2.33 15.93 -7.07
C ASN A 312 1.67 17.30 -6.82
N ARG A 313 2.29 18.41 -7.26
CA ARG A 313 1.65 19.73 -7.18
C ARG A 313 0.38 19.82 -8.03
N GLU A 314 0.42 19.31 -9.26
CA GLU A 314 -0.73 19.22 -10.15
C GLU A 314 -1.87 18.40 -9.50
N ARG A 315 -1.53 17.22 -8.96
CA ARG A 315 -2.50 16.39 -8.21
C ARG A 315 -3.11 17.15 -7.03
N GLN A 316 -2.30 17.90 -6.25
CA GLN A 316 -2.79 18.69 -5.11
C GLN A 316 -3.71 19.83 -5.54
N THR A 317 -3.46 20.46 -6.68
CA THR A 317 -4.33 21.49 -7.26
C THR A 317 -5.68 20.88 -7.63
N ILE A 318 -5.68 19.77 -8.39
CA ILE A 318 -6.89 19.04 -8.78
C ILE A 318 -7.67 18.57 -7.53
N GLU A 319 -6.98 18.06 -6.52
CA GLU A 319 -7.59 17.65 -5.25
C GLU A 319 -8.32 18.82 -4.56
N SER A 320 -7.67 19.99 -4.50
CA SER A 320 -8.24 21.18 -3.87
C SER A 320 -9.45 21.71 -4.65
N GLU A 321 -9.42 21.66 -5.98
CA GLU A 321 -10.53 22.06 -6.84
C GLU A 321 -11.73 21.14 -6.64
N ILE A 322 -11.53 19.82 -6.72
CA ILE A 322 -12.61 18.83 -6.50
C ILE A 322 -13.18 18.97 -5.08
N TYR A 323 -12.32 19.12 -4.07
CA TYR A 323 -12.76 19.29 -2.70
C TYR A 323 -13.62 20.54 -2.51
N SER A 324 -13.18 21.69 -3.04
CA SER A 324 -13.91 22.96 -2.94
C SER A 324 -15.27 22.89 -3.64
N GLU A 325 -15.34 22.28 -4.83
CA GLU A 325 -16.58 22.05 -5.55
C GLU A 325 -17.50 21.11 -4.77
N ALA A 326 -17.00 19.97 -4.28
CA ALA A 326 -17.77 19.01 -3.51
C ALA A 326 -18.37 19.64 -2.25
N VAL A 327 -17.59 20.41 -1.49
CA VAL A 327 -18.08 21.14 -0.30
C VAL A 327 -19.15 22.15 -0.66
N SER A 328 -19.01 22.88 -1.77
CA SER A 328 -20.02 23.84 -2.23
C SER A 328 -21.37 23.20 -2.56
N CYS A 329 -21.36 21.92 -2.96
CA CYS A 329 -22.56 21.12 -3.22
C CYS A 329 -23.24 20.61 -1.94
N LEU A 330 -22.56 20.67 -0.78
CA LEU A 330 -23.12 20.24 0.50
C LEU A 330 -23.92 21.40 1.14
N HIS A 331 -25.23 21.29 1.13
CA HIS A 331 -26.13 22.27 1.75
C HIS A 331 -26.37 21.93 3.25
N GLY A 332 -25.34 22.12 4.09
CA GLY A 332 -25.36 21.77 5.52
C GLY A 332 -24.75 20.39 5.81
N ALA A 333 -24.95 19.90 7.05
CA ALA A 333 -24.48 18.56 7.41
C ALA A 333 -25.30 17.50 6.65
N PRO A 334 -24.66 16.60 5.88
CA PRO A 334 -25.39 15.60 5.11
C PRO A 334 -26.07 14.57 6.01
N ASP A 335 -27.33 14.29 5.76
CA ASP A 335 -28.05 13.20 6.40
C ASP A 335 -27.71 11.88 5.71
N GLY A 336 -27.09 10.95 6.44
CA GLY A 336 -26.73 9.62 5.96
C GLY A 336 -25.36 9.59 5.24
N ALA A 337 -25.34 9.53 3.91
CA ALA A 337 -24.11 9.44 3.12
C ALA A 337 -23.88 10.70 2.26
N ILE A 338 -22.62 10.99 1.93
CA ILE A 338 -22.25 11.98 0.92
C ILE A 338 -22.21 11.27 -0.44
N VAL A 339 -23.09 11.64 -1.38
CA VAL A 339 -23.10 11.13 -2.76
C VAL A 339 -23.12 12.30 -3.72
N LEU A 340 -22.00 12.58 -4.35
CA LEU A 340 -21.81 13.72 -5.26
C LEU A 340 -21.29 13.24 -6.62
N ALA A 341 -21.59 14.02 -7.65
CA ALA A 341 -21.13 13.74 -9.01
C ALA A 341 -20.63 15.03 -9.68
N GLY A 342 -19.51 14.95 -10.38
CA GLY A 342 -18.92 16.09 -11.09
C GLY A 342 -18.40 15.69 -12.47
N GLU A 343 -18.55 16.59 -13.47
CA GLU A 343 -18.21 16.36 -14.89
C GLU A 343 -16.70 16.40 -15.16
N HIS A 344 -15.94 17.16 -14.37
CA HIS A 344 -14.50 17.41 -14.62
C HIS A 344 -13.61 16.83 -13.52
N TRP A 345 -14.19 15.99 -12.68
CA TRP A 345 -13.43 15.38 -11.59
C TRP A 345 -12.46 14.33 -12.12
N HIS A 346 -11.22 14.38 -11.65
CA HIS A 346 -10.19 13.45 -12.07
C HIS A 346 -10.30 12.13 -11.31
N GLN A 347 -10.54 11.03 -12.03
CA GLN A 347 -10.77 9.70 -11.45
C GLN A 347 -9.61 9.19 -10.58
N GLY A 348 -8.35 9.50 -10.93
CA GLY A 348 -7.16 9.13 -10.15
C GLY A 348 -7.05 9.89 -8.83
N VAL A 349 -7.75 11.05 -8.68
CA VAL A 349 -7.65 11.94 -7.52
C VAL A 349 -8.88 11.88 -6.62
N VAL A 350 -10.06 11.65 -7.20
CA VAL A 350 -11.35 11.70 -6.49
C VAL A 350 -11.41 10.83 -5.24
N GLY A 351 -10.69 9.69 -5.22
CA GLY A 351 -10.62 8.80 -4.05
C GLY A 351 -9.92 9.43 -2.84
N ILE A 352 -8.99 10.38 -3.05
CA ILE A 352 -8.35 11.13 -1.96
C ILE A 352 -9.36 12.10 -1.35
N VAL A 353 -10.09 12.81 -2.22
CA VAL A 353 -11.14 13.75 -1.79
C VAL A 353 -12.25 13.01 -1.04
N ALA A 354 -12.63 11.82 -1.52
CA ALA A 354 -13.62 10.97 -0.84
C ALA A 354 -13.17 10.59 0.59
N SER A 355 -11.88 10.25 0.79
CA SER A 355 -11.34 9.99 2.12
C SER A 355 -11.42 11.22 3.02
N ARG A 356 -10.97 12.37 2.51
CA ARG A 356 -10.99 13.62 3.25
C ARG A 356 -12.40 14.05 3.67
N LEU A 357 -13.36 13.98 2.76
CA LEU A 357 -14.77 14.30 3.07
C LEU A 357 -15.38 13.29 4.05
N SER A 358 -15.06 12.01 3.91
CA SER A 358 -15.54 10.96 4.80
C SER A 358 -15.09 11.22 6.26
N GLU A 359 -13.84 11.59 6.45
CA GLU A 359 -13.27 11.89 7.77
C GLU A 359 -13.82 13.21 8.34
N GLU A 360 -13.84 14.27 7.54
CA GLU A 360 -14.26 15.61 7.98
C GLU A 360 -15.74 15.68 8.37
N PHE A 361 -16.61 15.04 7.56
CA PHE A 361 -18.06 15.05 7.80
C PHE A 361 -18.55 13.82 8.59
N CYS A 362 -17.65 12.89 8.92
CA CYS A 362 -17.99 11.66 9.62
C CYS A 362 -19.10 10.86 8.93
N ARG A 363 -19.02 10.70 7.59
CA ARG A 363 -20.04 10.04 6.76
C ARG A 363 -19.40 9.19 5.66
N PRO A 364 -20.01 8.04 5.31
CA PRO A 364 -19.63 7.32 4.09
C PRO A 364 -19.76 8.22 2.88
N THR A 365 -18.73 8.27 2.04
CA THR A 365 -18.62 9.21 0.92
C THR A 365 -18.43 8.48 -0.40
N PHE A 366 -19.22 8.91 -1.41
CA PHE A 366 -19.26 8.36 -2.75
C PHE A 366 -19.12 9.53 -3.75
N LEU A 367 -17.97 9.63 -4.40
CA LEU A 367 -17.70 10.66 -5.40
C LEU A 367 -17.68 10.04 -6.80
N ILE A 368 -18.48 10.57 -7.69
CA ILE A 368 -18.73 10.03 -9.03
C ILE A 368 -18.13 10.98 -10.07
N CYS A 369 -17.14 10.53 -10.82
CA CYS A 369 -16.61 11.24 -11.99
C CYS A 369 -17.50 10.93 -13.18
N LEU A 370 -18.14 11.94 -13.74
CA LEU A 370 -19.02 11.81 -14.90
C LEU A 370 -18.23 11.86 -16.20
N ASP A 371 -18.58 10.94 -17.11
CA ASP A 371 -18.15 10.94 -18.50
C ASP A 371 -19.39 10.65 -19.38
N GLY A 372 -19.99 11.69 -19.92
CA GLY A 372 -21.24 11.61 -20.67
C GLY A 372 -22.37 10.98 -19.88
N GLU A 373 -22.89 9.85 -20.34
CA GLU A 373 -24.03 9.13 -19.75
C GLU A 373 -23.62 8.13 -18.66
N ARG A 374 -22.34 8.03 -18.34
CA ARG A 374 -21.78 7.12 -17.33
C ARG A 374 -20.99 7.87 -16.26
N GLY A 375 -20.89 7.26 -15.11
CA GLY A 375 -20.02 7.72 -14.03
C GLY A 375 -19.21 6.59 -13.44
N LYS A 376 -17.95 6.86 -13.16
CA LYS A 376 -17.07 5.99 -12.36
C LYS A 376 -16.88 6.61 -10.98
N ALA A 377 -17.10 5.82 -9.93
CA ALA A 377 -17.08 6.29 -8.57
C ALA A 377 -15.92 5.73 -7.74
N SER A 378 -15.49 6.54 -6.79
CA SER A 378 -14.64 6.11 -5.68
C SER A 378 -15.34 6.38 -4.36
N SER A 379 -15.33 5.40 -3.46
CA SER A 379 -16.07 5.44 -2.20
C SER A 379 -15.15 5.19 -1.01
N ARG A 380 -15.47 5.83 0.11
CA ARG A 380 -14.79 5.63 1.39
C ARG A 380 -15.80 5.46 2.50
N SER A 381 -15.54 4.49 3.35
CA SER A 381 -16.35 4.22 4.53
C SER A 381 -16.06 5.20 5.66
N TYR A 382 -17.00 5.30 6.58
CA TYR A 382 -16.83 5.91 7.88
C TYR A 382 -17.53 5.10 8.96
N GLY A 383 -16.89 4.97 10.11
CA GLY A 383 -17.53 4.35 11.30
C GLY A 383 -17.90 2.87 11.14
N GLY A 384 -17.21 2.13 10.27
CA GLY A 384 -17.49 0.71 10.05
C GLY A 384 -18.63 0.42 9.08
N PHE A 385 -19.15 1.43 8.36
CA PHE A 385 -20.16 1.22 7.32
C PHE A 385 -19.59 0.34 6.19
N ASN A 386 -20.16 -0.84 5.98
CA ASN A 386 -19.68 -1.79 4.98
C ASN A 386 -20.11 -1.37 3.57
N LEU A 387 -19.15 -0.77 2.82
CA LEU A 387 -19.38 -0.29 1.45
C LEU A 387 -19.74 -1.43 0.50
N PHE A 388 -19.01 -2.55 0.57
CA PHE A 388 -19.19 -3.66 -0.37
C PHE A 388 -20.58 -4.28 -0.22
N ALA A 389 -21.02 -4.53 1.01
CA ALA A 389 -22.36 -5.05 1.30
C ALA A 389 -23.44 -4.09 0.78
N SER A 390 -23.29 -2.78 1.04
CA SER A 390 -24.26 -1.76 0.59
C SER A 390 -24.32 -1.62 -0.93
N LEU A 391 -23.19 -1.72 -1.63
CA LEU A 391 -23.14 -1.73 -3.10
C LEU A 391 -23.79 -3.00 -3.68
N THR A 392 -23.59 -4.15 -3.00
CA THR A 392 -24.21 -5.42 -3.39
C THR A 392 -25.74 -5.34 -3.30
N GLU A 393 -26.27 -4.75 -2.23
CA GLU A 393 -27.70 -4.51 -2.05
C GLU A 393 -28.30 -3.61 -3.15
N LEU A 394 -27.52 -2.62 -3.59
CA LEU A 394 -27.93 -1.67 -4.63
C LEU A 394 -27.43 -2.03 -6.04
N SER A 395 -26.96 -3.27 -6.24
CA SER A 395 -26.36 -3.71 -7.52
C SER A 395 -27.24 -3.51 -8.74
N GLY A 396 -28.57 -3.57 -8.58
CA GLY A 396 -29.52 -3.32 -9.66
C GLY A 396 -29.50 -1.89 -10.24
N LEU A 397 -28.86 -0.92 -9.56
CA LEU A 397 -28.65 0.45 -10.03
C LEU A 397 -27.27 0.65 -10.69
N LEU A 398 -26.38 -0.32 -10.55
CA LEU A 398 -24.96 -0.25 -10.95
C LEU A 398 -24.72 -1.05 -12.22
N GLU A 399 -23.72 -0.65 -13.00
CA GLU A 399 -23.22 -1.42 -14.16
C GLU A 399 -22.09 -2.39 -13.74
N GLY A 400 -21.41 -2.10 -12.65
CA GLY A 400 -20.36 -2.90 -12.06
C GLY A 400 -19.86 -2.27 -10.76
N TYR A 401 -19.36 -3.08 -9.85
CA TYR A 401 -18.77 -2.62 -8.57
C TYR A 401 -17.73 -3.60 -8.07
N GLY A 402 -16.83 -3.10 -7.21
CA GLY A 402 -15.79 -3.90 -6.59
C GLY A 402 -15.12 -3.14 -5.46
N GLY A 403 -14.35 -3.86 -4.64
CA GLY A 403 -13.64 -3.31 -3.50
C GLY A 403 -13.88 -4.10 -2.23
N HIS A 404 -13.70 -3.44 -1.10
CA HIS A 404 -13.80 -4.01 0.23
C HIS A 404 -14.74 -3.18 1.13
N GLU A 405 -14.81 -3.53 2.40
CA GLU A 405 -15.69 -2.86 3.36
C GLU A 405 -15.40 -1.36 3.51
N LEU A 406 -14.10 -0.96 3.47
CA LEU A 406 -13.67 0.40 3.76
C LEU A 406 -13.45 1.26 2.52
N ALA A 407 -13.18 0.65 1.37
CA ALA A 407 -12.95 1.35 0.10
C ALA A 407 -13.51 0.54 -1.06
N ALA A 408 -14.29 1.18 -1.92
CA ALA A 408 -14.90 0.54 -3.07
C ALA A 408 -15.03 1.49 -4.25
N GLY A 409 -15.17 0.92 -5.45
CA GLY A 409 -15.47 1.64 -6.67
C GLY A 409 -16.68 1.03 -7.38
N PHE A 410 -17.37 1.83 -8.20
CA PHE A 410 -18.46 1.33 -9.01
C PHE A 410 -18.63 2.15 -10.30
N THR A 411 -19.33 1.58 -11.25
CA THR A 411 -19.79 2.26 -12.48
C THR A 411 -21.29 2.35 -12.45
N ILE A 412 -21.83 3.50 -12.84
CA ILE A 412 -23.26 3.81 -12.78
C ILE A 412 -23.69 4.60 -14.01
N ALA A 413 -24.89 4.31 -14.54
CA ALA A 413 -25.52 5.17 -15.54
C ALA A 413 -25.98 6.50 -14.90
N ARG A 414 -25.75 7.62 -15.58
CA ARG A 414 -26.09 8.96 -15.09
C ARG A 414 -27.54 9.08 -14.60
N LYS A 415 -28.49 8.49 -15.32
CA LYS A 415 -29.91 8.46 -14.97
C LYS A 415 -30.24 7.78 -13.63
N ASN A 416 -29.32 6.93 -13.13
CA ASN A 416 -29.53 6.17 -11.89
C ASN A 416 -28.94 6.89 -10.65
N ILE A 417 -28.18 7.97 -10.83
CA ILE A 417 -27.44 8.62 -9.73
C ILE A 417 -28.36 9.12 -8.62
N ASP A 418 -29.48 9.76 -8.96
CA ASP A 418 -30.39 10.29 -7.94
C ASP A 418 -31.09 9.16 -7.16
N ALA A 419 -31.47 8.08 -7.84
CA ALA A 419 -32.05 6.90 -7.20
C ALA A 419 -31.00 6.22 -6.26
N PHE A 420 -29.76 6.10 -6.73
CA PHE A 420 -28.65 5.56 -5.93
C PHE A 420 -28.38 6.46 -4.71
N ARG A 421 -28.30 7.78 -4.88
CA ARG A 421 -28.10 8.74 -3.78
C ARG A 421 -29.17 8.57 -2.71
N ALA A 422 -30.43 8.57 -3.11
CA ALA A 422 -31.56 8.44 -2.18
C ALA A 422 -31.53 7.09 -1.43
N ALA A 423 -31.19 6.00 -2.12
CA ALA A 423 -31.10 4.67 -1.52
C ALA A 423 -29.90 4.57 -0.56
N MET A 424 -28.72 5.02 -0.98
CA MET A 424 -27.50 4.96 -0.17
C MET A 424 -27.59 5.85 1.07
N CYS A 425 -28.17 7.03 0.98
CA CYS A 425 -28.44 7.86 2.15
C CYS A 425 -29.35 7.16 3.17
N ARG A 426 -30.39 6.42 2.72
CA ARG A 426 -31.24 5.63 3.63
C ARG A 426 -30.46 4.49 4.29
N CYS A 427 -29.64 3.76 3.54
CA CYS A 427 -28.80 2.68 4.09
C CYS A 427 -27.84 3.23 5.16
N ALA A 428 -27.14 4.33 4.87
CA ALA A 428 -26.20 4.94 5.81
C ALA A 428 -26.89 5.54 7.03
N ALA A 429 -28.06 6.17 6.87
CA ALA A 429 -28.86 6.68 8.00
C ALA A 429 -29.36 5.55 8.90
N ALA A 430 -29.83 4.43 8.34
CA ALA A 430 -30.24 3.25 9.10
C ALA A 430 -29.07 2.63 9.87
N TYR A 431 -27.92 2.54 9.24
CA TYR A 431 -26.70 2.08 9.91
C TYR A 431 -26.28 2.98 11.07
N ALA A 432 -26.23 4.31 10.86
CA ALA A 432 -25.87 5.27 11.89
C ALA A 432 -26.84 5.25 13.08
N ALA A 433 -28.12 4.95 12.84
CA ALA A 433 -29.10 4.80 13.92
C ALA A 433 -28.91 3.49 14.73
N SER A 434 -28.43 2.43 14.07
CA SER A 434 -28.20 1.11 14.73
C SER A 434 -26.83 1.00 15.40
N ALA A 435 -25.83 1.72 14.88
CA ALA A 435 -24.46 1.70 15.37
C ALA A 435 -23.92 3.14 15.43
N PRO A 436 -24.32 3.95 16.42
CA PRO A 436 -23.83 5.32 16.55
C PRO A 436 -22.32 5.31 16.75
N VAL A 437 -21.61 5.99 15.87
CA VAL A 437 -20.16 6.15 15.95
C VAL A 437 -19.85 7.38 16.79
N GLU A 438 -19.31 7.16 17.98
CA GLU A 438 -18.75 8.24 18.78
C GLU A 438 -17.30 8.50 18.38
N ALA A 439 -16.95 9.76 18.15
CA ALA A 439 -15.56 10.14 17.93
C ALA A 439 -14.78 9.88 19.24
N THR A 440 -13.91 8.87 19.21
CA THR A 440 -13.09 8.48 20.36
C THR A 440 -11.63 8.84 20.13
N LEU A 441 -10.98 9.40 21.15
CA LEU A 441 -9.55 9.54 21.22
C LEU A 441 -9.00 8.42 22.10
N GLN A 442 -8.16 7.57 21.53
CA GLN A 442 -7.44 6.55 22.31
C GLN A 442 -6.28 7.21 23.06
N VAL A 443 -6.21 6.96 24.35
CA VAL A 443 -5.16 7.48 25.25
C VAL A 443 -4.41 6.28 25.83
N ASP A 444 -3.10 6.24 25.65
CA ASP A 444 -2.26 5.11 26.08
C ASP A 444 -2.25 4.93 27.61
N CYS A 445 -2.25 6.03 28.37
CA CYS A 445 -2.36 5.99 29.83
C CYS A 445 -2.59 7.38 30.42
N GLU A 446 -3.09 7.42 31.67
CA GLU A 446 -3.04 8.60 32.53
C GLU A 446 -1.74 8.62 33.34
N ILE A 447 -1.15 9.82 33.48
CA ILE A 447 0.08 10.01 34.25
C ILE A 447 -0.02 11.22 35.18
N ALA A 448 0.70 11.16 36.31
CA ALA A 448 0.90 12.34 37.16
C ALA A 448 1.83 13.34 36.46
N ALA A 449 1.56 14.62 36.62
CA ALA A 449 2.39 15.70 36.03
C ALA A 449 3.88 15.60 36.43
N SER A 450 4.19 15.01 37.58
CA SER A 450 5.55 14.77 38.05
C SER A 450 6.34 13.78 37.17
N LEU A 451 5.69 12.98 36.34
CA LEU A 451 6.33 12.06 35.40
C LEU A 451 6.66 12.72 34.04
N LEU A 452 6.16 13.94 33.79
CA LEU A 452 6.49 14.71 32.57
C LEU A 452 7.84 15.42 32.74
N THR A 453 8.90 14.65 32.84
CA THR A 453 10.28 15.14 32.83
C THR A 453 10.86 15.03 31.43
N GLU A 454 11.86 15.87 31.10
CA GLU A 454 12.56 15.79 29.82
C GLU A 454 13.16 14.40 29.57
N GLU A 455 13.71 13.77 30.60
CA GLU A 455 14.26 12.42 30.56
C GLU A 455 13.19 11.37 30.20
N ASN A 456 12.04 11.40 30.87
CA ASN A 456 10.94 10.48 30.60
C ASN A 456 10.35 10.66 29.21
N VAL A 457 10.23 11.91 28.73
CA VAL A 457 9.70 12.19 27.38
C VAL A 457 10.67 11.78 26.28
N ARG A 458 11.99 11.94 26.51
CA ARG A 458 13.01 11.46 25.57
C ARG A 458 13.07 9.93 25.50
N GLY A 459 12.58 9.23 26.51
CA GLY A 459 12.51 7.77 26.56
C GLY A 459 11.27 7.17 25.86
N LEU A 460 10.36 8.01 25.33
CA LEU A 460 9.23 7.60 24.50
C LEU A 460 9.61 7.53 23.02
#